data_ef31b170c535143d486ca7cf846e3854
#
_entry.id   ef31b170c535143d486ca7cf846e3854
#
_cell.length_a   1.000
_cell.length_b   1.000
_cell.length_c   1.000
_cell.angle_alpha   90.00
_cell.angle_beta   90.00
_cell.angle_gamma   90.00
#
_symmetry.space_group_name_H-M   'P 1'
#
loop_
_entity.id
_entity.type
_entity.pdbx_description
1 polymer ?
#
loop_
_entity_poly.entity_id
_entity_poly.type
_entity_poly.pdbx_seq_one_letter_code
_entity_poly.pdbx_strand_id
1 'polypeptide(L)'
;AAAAAAAPFGGLPLWCLLVFLSGYVIVALEIVWVRLLGQVGQYHAYLFPTVLGVFLLADGLGMALAARLVRRLDDPRPAFFAAQGAGFVLAAALMGALWLGMDHPRLAFMGVDHLRFHLFALETTAALTAVVVGPPAFLIGMTFPFVQRAVQRDLASVGARVGWVQLANIAGNAAGSVLTGLVTLHLLGTMGTMRLLAALTLLLMLGWLWSARRAPAGAPRRR
;
A
#
# COMPACT_ATOMS: atom_id res chain seq x y z
N ALA A 1 -9.33 17.18 -38.19
CA ALA A 1 -10.24 16.39 -37.35
C ALA A 1 -9.41 15.80 -36.21
N ALA A 2 -9.53 16.36 -34.99
CA ALA A 2 -8.88 15.81 -33.81
C ALA A 2 -9.55 14.45 -33.53
N ALA A 3 -8.78 13.36 -33.64
CA ALA A 3 -9.24 12.02 -33.28
C ALA A 3 -9.73 12.08 -31.83
N ALA A 4 -11.00 11.78 -31.61
CA ALA A 4 -11.58 11.66 -30.30
C ALA A 4 -10.73 10.68 -29.49
N ALA A 5 -9.96 11.20 -28.54
CA ALA A 5 -9.20 10.37 -27.62
C ALA A 5 -10.19 9.45 -26.93
N ALA A 6 -9.97 8.13 -27.03
CA ALA A 6 -10.79 7.13 -26.38
C ALA A 6 -11.04 7.58 -24.93
N ALA A 7 -12.31 7.60 -24.53
CA ALA A 7 -12.71 8.06 -23.20
C ALA A 7 -11.87 7.32 -22.15
N PRO A 8 -11.12 8.05 -21.31
CA PRO A 8 -10.21 7.38 -20.39
C PRO A 8 -11.02 6.59 -19.39
N PHE A 9 -10.50 5.43 -19.03
CA PHE A 9 -11.01 4.60 -17.93
C PHE A 9 -11.32 5.48 -16.71
N GLY A 10 -12.60 5.65 -16.42
CA GLY A 10 -13.11 6.42 -15.31
C GLY A 10 -12.77 7.92 -15.34
N GLY A 11 -13.70 8.77 -14.93
CA GLY A 11 -13.42 10.17 -14.68
C GLY A 11 -12.50 10.39 -13.47
N LEU A 12 -12.08 11.62 -13.26
CA LEU A 12 -11.35 12.03 -12.05
C LEU A 12 -11.97 11.51 -10.73
N PRO A 13 -13.30 11.48 -10.55
CA PRO A 13 -13.92 10.95 -9.34
C PRO A 13 -13.59 9.48 -9.06
N LEU A 14 -13.52 8.63 -10.10
CA LEU A 14 -13.12 7.24 -9.91
C LEU A 14 -11.69 7.12 -9.44
N TRP A 15 -10.76 7.91 -10.02
CA TRP A 15 -9.37 7.94 -9.56
C TRP A 15 -9.24 8.46 -8.13
N CYS A 16 -10.01 9.46 -7.74
CA CYS A 16 -10.06 9.94 -6.36
C CYS A 16 -10.56 8.83 -5.40
N LEU A 17 -11.59 8.08 -5.79
CA LEU A 17 -12.08 6.95 -4.99
C LEU A 17 -11.02 5.84 -4.87
N LEU A 18 -10.37 5.46 -5.97
CA LEU A 18 -9.31 4.43 -5.96
C LEU A 18 -8.13 4.83 -5.06
N VAL A 19 -7.72 6.09 -5.14
CA VAL A 19 -6.62 6.61 -4.33
C VAL A 19 -7.02 6.79 -2.87
N PHE A 20 -8.25 7.19 -2.58
CA PHE A 20 -8.80 7.20 -1.23
C PHE A 20 -8.75 5.80 -0.61
N LEU A 21 -9.22 4.78 -1.32
CA LEU A 21 -9.19 3.40 -0.84
C LEU A 21 -7.75 2.86 -0.72
N SER A 22 -6.86 3.22 -1.64
CA SER A 22 -5.45 2.89 -1.55
C SER A 22 -4.80 3.50 -0.30
N GLY A 23 -5.04 4.79 -0.05
CA GLY A 23 -4.56 5.47 1.15
C GLY A 23 -5.14 4.86 2.43
N TYR A 24 -6.43 4.53 2.44
CA TYR A 24 -7.05 3.81 3.55
C TYR A 24 -6.32 2.49 3.85
N VAL A 25 -6.12 1.66 2.83
CA VAL A 25 -5.49 0.34 2.98
C VAL A 25 -4.05 0.46 3.46
N ILE A 26 -3.29 1.43 2.96
CA ILE A 26 -1.88 1.65 3.32
C ILE A 26 -1.73 1.96 4.81
N VAL A 27 -2.46 2.94 5.32
CA VAL A 27 -2.37 3.33 6.74
C VAL A 27 -2.98 2.27 7.65
N ALA A 28 -4.04 1.60 7.20
CA ALA A 28 -4.59 0.46 7.91
C ALA A 28 -3.58 -0.69 8.05
N LEU A 29 -2.81 -0.99 6.99
CA LEU A 29 -1.72 -1.97 7.05
C LEU A 29 -0.61 -1.54 7.99
N GLU A 30 -0.21 -0.26 7.99
CA GLU A 30 0.80 0.27 8.91
C GLU A 30 0.42 0.02 10.37
N ILE A 31 -0.83 0.33 10.75
CA ILE A 31 -1.33 0.08 12.10
C ILE A 31 -1.31 -1.42 12.44
N VAL A 32 -1.70 -2.27 11.50
CA VAL A 32 -1.70 -3.73 11.69
C VAL A 32 -0.27 -4.26 11.81
N TRP A 33 0.69 -3.74 11.02
CA TRP A 33 2.10 -4.10 11.14
C TRP A 33 2.68 -3.72 12.51
N VAL A 34 2.44 -2.49 12.99
CA VAL A 34 2.89 -2.07 14.32
C VAL A 34 2.33 -3.00 15.39
N ARG A 35 1.04 -3.34 15.30
CA ARG A 35 0.39 -4.24 16.25
C ARG A 35 0.98 -5.65 16.21
N LEU A 36 1.17 -6.23 15.03
CA LEU A 36 1.68 -7.58 14.88
C LEU A 36 3.14 -7.68 15.31
N LEU A 37 3.98 -6.75 14.86
CA LEU A 37 5.39 -6.69 15.24
C LEU A 37 5.56 -6.43 16.74
N GLY A 38 4.66 -5.65 17.35
CA GLY A 38 4.62 -5.45 18.79
C GLY A 38 4.30 -6.73 19.58
N GLN A 39 3.47 -7.59 19.03
CA GLN A 39 3.18 -8.90 19.65
C GLN A 39 4.39 -9.84 19.58
N VAL A 40 5.16 -9.80 18.49
CA VAL A 40 6.36 -10.64 18.30
C VAL A 40 7.55 -10.12 19.10
N GLY A 41 7.83 -8.81 19.01
CA GLY A 41 9.04 -8.19 19.56
C GLY A 41 8.88 -7.60 20.96
N GLN A 42 7.74 -7.79 21.62
CA GLN A 42 7.30 -7.05 22.80
C GLN A 42 7.25 -5.53 22.54
N TYR A 43 6.20 -4.85 23.03
CA TYR A 43 6.04 -3.41 22.83
C TYR A 43 7.16 -2.63 23.51
N HIS A 44 8.01 -1.96 22.75
CA HIS A 44 9.06 -1.08 23.21
C HIS A 44 9.02 0.28 22.47
N ALA A 45 9.67 1.29 23.05
CA ALA A 45 9.59 2.66 22.54
C ALA A 45 10.09 2.83 21.09
N TYR A 46 10.99 1.97 20.65
CA TYR A 46 11.60 2.04 19.30
C TYR A 46 10.77 1.35 18.21
N LEU A 47 9.75 0.57 18.57
CA LEU A 47 8.96 -0.21 17.60
C LEU A 47 8.29 0.69 16.55
N PHE A 48 7.48 1.63 17.01
CA PHE A 48 6.73 2.52 16.12
C PHE A 48 7.65 3.36 15.21
N PRO A 49 8.68 4.06 15.74
CA PRO A 49 9.62 4.80 14.91
C PRO A 49 10.34 3.93 13.88
N THR A 50 10.71 2.69 14.23
CA THR A 50 11.37 1.76 13.32
C THR A 50 10.44 1.33 12.18
N VAL A 51 9.21 0.95 12.50
CA VAL A 51 8.20 0.57 11.48
C VAL A 51 7.93 1.75 10.54
N LEU A 52 7.68 2.93 11.11
CA LEU A 52 7.44 4.14 10.33
C LEU A 52 8.64 4.53 9.45
N GLY A 53 9.85 4.47 10.00
CA GLY A 53 11.08 4.80 9.26
C GLY A 53 11.32 3.86 8.08
N VAL A 54 11.19 2.54 8.28
CA VAL A 54 11.32 1.55 7.21
C VAL A 54 10.22 1.72 6.18
N PHE A 55 8.97 1.92 6.62
CA PHE A 55 7.83 2.16 5.74
C PHE A 55 8.07 3.38 4.83
N LEU A 56 8.38 4.54 5.41
CA LEU A 56 8.60 5.78 4.65
C LEU A 56 9.80 5.68 3.69
N LEU A 57 10.88 5.02 4.12
CA LEU A 57 12.05 4.81 3.26
C LEU A 57 11.68 3.92 2.06
N ALA A 58 11.03 2.79 2.31
CA ALA A 58 10.64 1.85 1.27
C ALA A 58 9.62 2.47 0.31
N ASP A 59 8.59 3.15 0.82
CA ASP A 59 7.58 3.88 0.05
C ASP A 59 8.24 4.96 -0.84
N GLY A 60 9.12 5.78 -0.27
CA GLY A 60 9.88 6.79 -1.02
C GLY A 60 10.76 6.21 -2.12
N LEU A 61 11.46 5.08 -1.86
CA LEU A 61 12.23 4.37 -2.88
C LEU A 61 11.32 3.81 -3.99
N GLY A 62 10.17 3.27 -3.65
CA GLY A 62 9.14 2.82 -4.58
C GLY A 62 8.66 3.96 -5.48
N MET A 63 8.31 5.11 -4.88
CA MET A 63 7.94 6.32 -5.62
C MET A 63 9.05 6.79 -6.57
N ALA A 64 10.31 6.81 -6.12
CA ALA A 64 11.44 7.22 -6.93
C ALA A 64 11.67 6.29 -8.13
N LEU A 65 11.51 4.98 -7.95
CA LEU A 65 11.58 4.01 -9.04
C LEU A 65 10.41 4.20 -10.02
N ALA A 66 9.19 4.28 -9.51
CA ALA A 66 8.00 4.47 -10.34
C ALA A 66 8.04 5.77 -11.14
N ALA A 67 8.57 6.86 -10.58
CA ALA A 67 8.76 8.12 -11.29
C ALA A 67 9.71 8.00 -12.50
N ARG A 68 10.66 7.07 -12.47
CA ARG A 68 11.52 6.75 -13.63
C ARG A 68 10.80 5.84 -14.62
N LEU A 69 10.11 4.80 -14.13
CA LEU A 69 9.43 3.80 -14.96
C LEU A 69 8.25 4.41 -15.72
N VAL A 70 7.48 5.28 -15.09
CA VAL A 70 6.27 5.88 -15.68
C VAL A 70 6.53 6.62 -17.00
N ARG A 71 7.75 7.12 -17.18
CA ARG A 71 8.16 7.78 -18.43
C ARG A 71 8.30 6.83 -19.63
N ARG A 72 8.41 5.52 -19.35
CA ARG A 72 8.55 4.46 -20.37
C ARG A 72 7.24 3.70 -20.60
N LEU A 73 6.18 4.03 -19.85
CA LEU A 73 4.89 3.36 -19.95
C LEU A 73 3.95 4.18 -20.85
N ASP A 74 3.37 3.52 -21.83
CA ASP A 74 2.30 4.11 -22.67
C ASP A 74 1.01 4.26 -21.84
N ASP A 75 0.70 3.26 -20.99
CA ASP A 75 -0.44 3.27 -20.09
C ASP A 75 0.00 2.91 -18.66
N PRO A 76 -0.08 3.85 -17.69
CA PRO A 76 0.33 3.60 -16.31
C PRO A 76 -0.73 2.84 -15.49
N ARG A 77 -1.95 2.66 -16.00
CA ARG A 77 -3.07 2.05 -15.26
C ARG A 77 -2.82 0.59 -14.86
N PRO A 78 -2.40 -0.30 -15.77
CA PRO A 78 -2.05 -1.67 -15.38
C PRO A 78 -0.96 -1.73 -14.32
N ALA A 79 0.03 -0.84 -14.40
CA ALA A 79 1.13 -0.77 -13.44
C ALA A 79 0.65 -0.36 -12.04
N PHE A 80 -0.31 0.58 -11.95
CA PHE A 80 -0.95 0.95 -10.69
C PHE A 80 -1.58 -0.26 -10.01
N PHE A 81 -2.46 -0.98 -10.72
CA PHE A 81 -3.17 -2.12 -10.14
C PHE A 81 -2.23 -3.29 -9.84
N ALA A 82 -1.24 -3.54 -10.69
CA ALA A 82 -0.23 -4.58 -10.45
C ALA A 82 0.60 -4.28 -9.19
N ALA A 83 1.08 -3.04 -9.03
CA ALA A 83 1.85 -2.64 -7.85
C ALA A 83 1.01 -2.71 -6.57
N GLN A 84 -0.22 -2.21 -6.61
CA GLN A 84 -1.17 -2.27 -5.49
C GLN A 84 -1.48 -3.71 -5.09
N GLY A 85 -1.84 -4.55 -6.05
CA GLY A 85 -2.19 -5.95 -5.80
C GLY A 85 -0.99 -6.77 -5.32
N ALA A 86 0.16 -6.64 -5.98
CA ALA A 86 1.38 -7.34 -5.58
C ALA A 86 1.85 -6.91 -4.18
N GLY A 87 1.82 -5.60 -3.87
CA GLY A 87 2.16 -5.08 -2.56
C GLY A 87 1.27 -5.67 -1.47
N PHE A 88 -0.05 -5.72 -1.72
CA PHE A 88 -0.98 -6.27 -0.76
C PHE A 88 -0.84 -7.79 -0.59
N VAL A 89 -0.71 -8.55 -1.69
CA VAL A 89 -0.49 -10.01 -1.62
C VAL A 89 0.79 -10.32 -0.85
N LEU A 90 1.85 -9.56 -1.11
CA LEU A 90 3.12 -9.73 -0.40
C LEU A 90 2.98 -9.36 1.08
N ALA A 91 2.27 -8.28 1.42
CA ALA A 91 1.96 -7.92 2.81
C ALA A 91 1.22 -9.05 3.51
N ALA A 92 0.16 -9.57 2.91
CA ALA A 92 -0.63 -10.66 3.48
C ALA A 92 0.20 -11.95 3.66
N ALA A 93 1.03 -12.30 2.67
CA ALA A 93 1.90 -13.47 2.73
C ALA A 93 2.95 -13.36 3.84
N LEU A 94 3.65 -12.22 3.93
CA LEU A 94 4.68 -12.00 4.96
C LEU A 94 4.10 -11.92 6.37
N MET A 95 2.94 -11.28 6.52
CA MET A 95 2.24 -11.25 7.81
C MET A 95 1.69 -12.61 8.20
N GLY A 96 1.16 -13.37 7.23
CA GLY A 96 0.74 -14.75 7.46
C GLY A 96 1.90 -15.65 7.88
N ALA A 97 3.05 -15.52 7.20
CA ALA A 97 4.27 -16.25 7.55
C ALA A 97 4.76 -15.87 8.96
N LEU A 98 4.74 -14.58 9.30
CA LEU A 98 5.08 -14.12 10.65
C LEU A 98 4.12 -14.69 11.70
N TRP A 99 2.81 -14.65 11.43
CA TRP A 99 1.79 -15.21 12.33
C TRP A 99 1.99 -16.71 12.57
N LEU A 100 2.20 -17.49 11.50
CA LEU A 100 2.45 -18.93 11.62
C LEU A 100 3.80 -19.24 12.29
N GLY A 101 4.77 -18.33 12.17
CA GLY A 101 6.08 -18.46 12.82
C GLY A 101 6.07 -18.10 14.32
N MET A 102 5.06 -17.38 14.81
CA MET A 102 5.02 -16.92 16.22
C MET A 102 5.04 -18.08 17.23
N ASP A 103 4.46 -19.22 16.88
CA ASP A 103 4.47 -20.42 17.72
C ASP A 103 5.79 -21.22 17.62
N HIS A 104 6.72 -20.78 16.75
CA HIS A 104 7.99 -21.49 16.59
C HIS A 104 8.95 -21.17 17.76
N PRO A 105 9.55 -22.19 18.43
CA PRO A 105 10.40 -21.99 19.61
C PRO A 105 11.56 -20.99 19.39
N ARG A 106 12.09 -20.89 18.16
CA ARG A 106 13.17 -19.94 17.81
C ARG A 106 12.74 -18.48 17.80
N LEU A 107 11.47 -18.18 17.55
CA LEU A 107 10.92 -16.81 17.60
C LEU A 107 10.45 -16.46 19.03
N ALA A 108 9.96 -17.44 19.78
CA ALA A 108 9.60 -17.27 21.20
C ALA A 108 10.84 -16.97 22.08
N PHE A 109 12.05 -17.32 21.61
CA PHE A 109 13.30 -17.11 22.33
C PHE A 109 13.78 -15.64 22.39
N MET A 110 13.13 -14.75 21.64
CA MET A 110 13.49 -13.32 21.59
C MET A 110 13.14 -12.54 22.87
N GLY A 111 12.57 -13.18 23.90
CA GLY A 111 12.02 -12.53 25.08
C GLY A 111 12.78 -12.70 26.40
N VAL A 112 13.95 -13.35 26.47
CA VAL A 112 14.41 -13.93 27.77
C VAL A 112 15.66 -13.28 28.42
N ASP A 113 16.40 -12.38 27.79
CA ASP A 113 17.63 -11.81 28.39
C ASP A 113 17.60 -10.28 28.52
N HIS A 114 17.35 -9.77 29.73
CA HIS A 114 17.09 -8.36 30.00
C HIS A 114 18.24 -7.38 29.72
N LEU A 115 19.50 -7.77 29.71
CA LEU A 115 20.63 -6.83 29.56
C LEU A 115 21.19 -6.76 28.12
N ARG A 116 21.15 -7.84 27.37
CA ARG A 116 21.42 -7.85 25.92
C ARG A 116 20.21 -7.43 25.09
N PHE A 117 19.07 -7.38 25.73
CA PHE A 117 17.74 -7.18 25.15
C PHE A 117 17.60 -5.86 24.37
N HIS A 118 18.16 -4.74 24.85
CA HIS A 118 17.89 -3.45 24.21
C HIS A 118 18.53 -3.29 22.83
N LEU A 119 19.80 -3.67 22.65
CA LEU A 119 20.46 -3.57 21.33
C LEU A 119 20.01 -4.68 20.40
N PHE A 120 19.91 -5.92 20.89
CA PHE A 120 19.42 -7.06 20.13
C PHE A 120 17.95 -6.91 19.72
N ALA A 121 17.11 -6.34 20.59
CA ALA A 121 15.71 -6.05 20.27
C ALA A 121 15.59 -5.00 19.16
N LEU A 122 16.42 -3.95 19.15
CA LEU A 122 16.40 -2.94 18.11
C LEU A 122 16.84 -3.50 16.76
N GLU A 123 17.96 -4.21 16.71
CA GLU A 123 18.48 -4.84 15.48
C GLU A 123 17.49 -5.86 14.90
N THR A 124 16.94 -6.73 15.76
CA THR A 124 15.97 -7.74 15.35
C THR A 124 14.66 -7.11 14.88
N THR A 125 14.16 -6.09 15.59
CA THR A 125 12.97 -5.36 15.19
C THR A 125 13.19 -4.66 13.85
N ALA A 126 14.35 -4.03 13.65
CA ALA A 126 14.69 -3.36 12.41
C ALA A 126 14.79 -4.36 11.24
N ALA A 127 15.48 -5.50 11.44
CA ALA A 127 15.61 -6.55 10.43
C ALA A 127 14.25 -7.16 10.08
N LEU A 128 13.44 -7.51 11.08
CA LEU A 128 12.11 -8.08 10.88
C LEU A 128 11.18 -7.08 10.18
N THR A 129 11.22 -5.82 10.59
CA THR A 129 10.46 -4.76 9.94
C THR A 129 10.91 -4.56 8.50
N ALA A 130 12.22 -4.55 8.23
CA ALA A 130 12.74 -4.42 6.87
C ALA A 130 12.25 -5.54 5.95
N VAL A 131 12.14 -6.76 6.46
CA VAL A 131 11.64 -7.92 5.69
C VAL A 131 10.12 -7.90 5.53
N VAL A 132 9.38 -7.60 6.59
CA VAL A 132 7.91 -7.74 6.60
C VAL A 132 7.22 -6.50 6.02
N VAL A 133 7.73 -5.31 6.30
CA VAL A 133 7.13 -4.03 5.89
C VAL A 133 7.78 -3.47 4.63
N GLY A 134 9.09 -3.57 4.51
CA GLY A 134 9.85 -2.94 3.42
C GLY A 134 9.35 -3.30 2.01
N PRO A 135 9.34 -4.58 1.61
CA PRO A 135 8.96 -4.97 0.26
C PRO A 135 7.51 -4.61 -0.12
N PRO A 136 6.48 -4.84 0.73
CA PRO A 136 5.13 -4.38 0.44
C PRO A 136 5.03 -2.85 0.33
N ALA A 137 5.61 -2.10 1.26
CA ALA A 137 5.60 -0.65 1.25
C ALA A 137 6.26 -0.09 -0.02
N PHE A 138 7.38 -0.67 -0.46
CA PHE A 138 8.05 -0.31 -1.70
C PHE A 138 7.11 -0.48 -2.92
N LEU A 139 6.42 -1.61 -3.04
CA LEU A 139 5.48 -1.85 -4.14
C LEU A 139 4.29 -0.88 -4.11
N ILE A 140 3.74 -0.64 -2.93
CA ILE A 140 2.60 0.25 -2.74
C ILE A 140 3.02 1.70 -3.04
N GLY A 141 4.22 2.14 -2.63
CA GLY A 141 4.77 3.45 -2.94
C GLY A 141 4.87 3.73 -4.45
N MET A 142 5.05 2.70 -5.27
CA MET A 142 5.03 2.85 -6.73
C MET A 142 3.68 3.30 -7.28
N THR A 143 2.59 3.09 -6.57
CA THR A 143 1.23 3.37 -7.07
C THR A 143 0.96 4.84 -7.31
N PHE A 144 1.49 5.72 -6.45
CA PHE A 144 1.18 7.14 -6.50
C PHE A 144 1.69 7.84 -7.79
N PRO A 145 2.94 7.68 -8.25
CA PRO A 145 3.39 8.23 -9.53
C PRO A 145 2.61 7.69 -10.73
N PHE A 146 2.17 6.42 -10.70
CA PHE A 146 1.35 5.85 -11.77
C PHE A 146 -0.02 6.52 -11.84
N VAL A 147 -0.67 6.76 -10.69
CA VAL A 147 -1.94 7.49 -10.65
C VAL A 147 -1.77 8.93 -11.11
N GLN A 148 -0.76 9.65 -10.62
CA GLN A 148 -0.51 11.02 -11.04
C GLN A 148 -0.39 11.11 -12.57
N ARG A 149 0.30 10.19 -13.20
CA ARG A 149 0.41 10.14 -14.64
C ARG A 149 -0.91 9.77 -15.34
N ALA A 150 -1.69 8.86 -14.75
CA ALA A 150 -2.97 8.42 -15.31
C ALA A 150 -4.04 9.54 -15.34
N VAL A 151 -3.99 10.48 -14.38
CA VAL A 151 -4.95 11.58 -14.31
C VAL A 151 -4.56 12.82 -15.09
N GLN A 152 -3.29 12.91 -15.55
CA GLN A 152 -2.81 14.02 -16.37
C GLN A 152 -3.41 13.93 -17.78
N ARG A 153 -4.08 14.99 -18.22
CA ARG A 153 -4.66 15.12 -19.57
C ARG A 153 -4.04 16.27 -20.37
N ASP A 154 -3.97 17.43 -19.73
CA ASP A 154 -3.47 18.66 -20.30
C ASP A 154 -2.75 19.48 -19.24
N LEU A 155 -1.88 20.40 -19.66
CA LEU A 155 -1.08 21.22 -18.76
C LEU A 155 -1.93 22.22 -17.96
N ALA A 156 -3.05 22.67 -18.50
CA ALA A 156 -3.91 23.67 -17.85
C ALA A 156 -4.65 23.07 -16.63
N SER A 157 -5.03 21.81 -16.67
CA SER A 157 -5.80 21.14 -15.61
C SER A 157 -4.96 20.26 -14.67
N VAL A 158 -3.66 20.08 -14.97
CA VAL A 158 -2.76 19.16 -14.22
C VAL A 158 -2.73 19.49 -12.73
N GLY A 159 -2.55 20.75 -12.36
CA GLY A 159 -2.44 21.16 -10.95
C GLY A 159 -3.71 20.81 -10.14
N ALA A 160 -4.89 21.14 -10.68
CA ALA A 160 -6.16 20.86 -10.02
C ALA A 160 -6.41 19.35 -9.90
N ARG A 161 -6.14 18.56 -10.95
CA ARG A 161 -6.33 17.10 -10.94
C ARG A 161 -5.42 16.40 -9.96
N VAL A 162 -4.14 16.75 -9.94
CA VAL A 162 -3.18 16.23 -8.98
C VAL A 162 -3.55 16.63 -7.56
N GLY A 163 -4.02 17.87 -7.36
CA GLY A 163 -4.51 18.34 -6.07
C GLY A 163 -5.70 17.53 -5.53
N TRP A 164 -6.69 17.23 -6.37
CA TRP A 164 -7.84 16.39 -5.98
C TRP A 164 -7.42 14.96 -5.63
N VAL A 165 -6.53 14.37 -6.41
CA VAL A 165 -5.98 13.02 -6.13
C VAL A 165 -5.20 13.02 -4.81
N GLN A 166 -4.39 14.05 -4.55
CA GLN A 166 -3.65 14.19 -3.30
C GLN A 166 -4.59 14.38 -2.09
N LEU A 167 -5.63 15.20 -2.24
CA LEU A 167 -6.65 15.38 -1.20
C LEU A 167 -7.36 14.05 -0.89
N ALA A 168 -7.74 13.30 -1.92
CA ALA A 168 -8.36 11.99 -1.76
C ALA A 168 -7.43 11.01 -1.02
N ASN A 169 -6.11 11.01 -1.35
CA ASN A 169 -5.12 10.19 -0.66
C ASN A 169 -5.03 10.55 0.84
N ILE A 170 -4.91 11.83 1.15
CA ILE A 170 -4.84 12.31 2.54
C ILE A 170 -6.12 11.95 3.31
N ALA A 171 -7.29 12.14 2.70
CA ALA A 171 -8.56 11.75 3.31
C ALA A 171 -8.65 10.24 3.55
N GLY A 172 -8.16 9.43 2.59
CA GLY A 172 -8.06 7.98 2.73
C GLY A 172 -7.14 7.58 3.89
N ASN A 173 -5.95 8.20 3.97
CA ASN A 173 -5.00 7.97 5.07
C ASN A 173 -5.62 8.30 6.43
N ALA A 174 -6.29 9.46 6.55
CA ALA A 174 -6.97 9.86 7.77
C ALA A 174 -8.10 8.88 8.16
N ALA A 175 -8.93 8.48 7.19
CA ALA A 175 -9.97 7.48 7.41
C ALA A 175 -9.37 6.12 7.79
N GLY A 176 -8.29 5.70 7.13
CA GLY A 176 -7.54 4.47 7.45
C GLY A 176 -7.03 4.46 8.87
N SER A 177 -6.45 5.57 9.32
CA SER A 177 -5.97 5.71 10.69
C SER A 177 -7.12 5.62 11.71
N VAL A 178 -8.13 6.48 11.56
CA VAL A 178 -9.22 6.59 12.54
C VAL A 178 -10.06 5.31 12.57
N LEU A 179 -10.55 4.85 11.41
CA LEU A 179 -11.43 3.69 11.36
C LEU A 179 -10.71 2.40 11.73
N THR A 180 -9.45 2.24 11.31
CA THR A 180 -8.72 1.02 11.66
C THR A 180 -8.33 1.02 13.13
N GLY A 181 -7.79 2.13 13.65
CA GLY A 181 -7.36 2.20 15.03
C GLY A 181 -8.50 2.11 16.05
N LEU A 182 -9.61 2.80 15.79
CA LEU A 182 -10.69 2.91 16.76
C LEU A 182 -11.84 1.91 16.55
N VAL A 183 -12.06 1.46 15.31
CA VAL A 183 -13.25 0.65 14.98
C VAL A 183 -12.87 -0.75 14.56
N THR A 184 -12.15 -0.93 13.45
CA THR A 184 -11.97 -2.26 12.89
C THR A 184 -11.12 -3.17 13.76
N LEU A 185 -10.06 -2.66 14.36
CA LEU A 185 -9.24 -3.45 15.29
C LEU A 185 -9.99 -3.78 16.58
N HIS A 186 -10.85 -2.91 17.05
CA HIS A 186 -11.68 -3.17 18.24
C HIS A 186 -12.75 -4.23 17.96
N LEU A 187 -13.45 -4.13 16.82
CA LEU A 187 -14.57 -5.00 16.49
C LEU A 187 -14.13 -6.34 15.87
N LEU A 188 -13.11 -6.33 15.01
CA LEU A 188 -12.72 -7.48 14.20
C LEU A 188 -11.39 -8.12 14.66
N GLY A 189 -10.66 -7.44 15.54
CA GLY A 189 -9.30 -7.84 15.90
C GLY A 189 -8.31 -7.75 14.73
N THR A 190 -7.07 -8.18 14.94
CA THR A 190 -6.00 -8.10 13.93
C THR A 190 -6.31 -8.94 12.69
N MET A 191 -6.72 -10.20 12.88
CA MET A 191 -7.01 -11.12 11.78
C MET A 191 -8.25 -10.71 10.97
N GLY A 192 -9.31 -10.24 11.65
CA GLY A 192 -10.51 -9.75 10.98
C GLY A 192 -10.24 -8.48 10.18
N THR A 193 -9.42 -7.57 10.71
CA THR A 193 -8.97 -6.37 9.98
C THR A 193 -8.17 -6.75 8.74
N MET A 194 -7.25 -7.71 8.83
CA MET A 194 -6.51 -8.22 7.67
C MET A 194 -7.43 -8.80 6.59
N ARG A 195 -8.44 -9.58 6.97
CA ARG A 195 -9.43 -10.12 6.03
C ARG A 195 -10.23 -9.01 5.36
N LEU A 196 -10.60 -7.97 6.09
CA LEU A 196 -11.28 -6.79 5.54
C LEU A 196 -10.40 -6.09 4.49
N LEU A 197 -9.13 -5.85 4.81
CA LEU A 197 -8.18 -5.21 3.88
C LEU A 197 -7.95 -6.07 2.63
N ALA A 198 -7.86 -7.41 2.79
CA ALA A 198 -7.78 -8.36 1.68
C ALA A 198 -9.02 -8.26 0.77
N ALA A 199 -10.21 -8.24 1.36
CA ALA A 199 -11.46 -8.12 0.61
C ALA A 199 -11.54 -6.79 -0.16
N LEU A 200 -11.17 -5.67 0.48
CA LEU A 200 -11.14 -4.35 -0.18
C LEU A 200 -10.18 -4.34 -1.37
N THR A 201 -8.97 -4.88 -1.20
CA THR A 201 -7.99 -4.96 -2.30
C THR A 201 -8.47 -5.87 -3.42
N LEU A 202 -9.05 -7.02 -3.08
CA LEU A 202 -9.63 -7.93 -4.07
C LEU A 202 -10.75 -7.25 -4.87
N LEU A 203 -11.64 -6.52 -4.22
CA LEU A 203 -12.71 -5.76 -4.88
C LEU A 203 -12.13 -4.70 -5.85
N LEU A 204 -11.08 -3.99 -5.46
CA LEU A 204 -10.39 -3.04 -6.33
C LEU A 204 -9.79 -3.74 -7.56
N MET A 205 -9.14 -4.89 -7.38
CA MET A 205 -8.55 -5.69 -8.45
C MET A 205 -9.63 -6.24 -9.41
N LEU A 206 -10.73 -6.76 -8.87
CA LEU A 206 -11.87 -7.28 -9.67
C LEU A 206 -12.55 -6.15 -10.44
N GLY A 207 -12.73 -4.99 -9.84
CA GLY A 207 -13.27 -3.80 -10.51
C GLY A 207 -12.43 -3.38 -11.72
N TRP A 208 -11.10 -3.41 -11.57
CA TRP A 208 -10.19 -3.15 -12.67
C TRP A 208 -10.27 -4.21 -13.77
N LEU A 209 -10.23 -5.50 -13.43
CA LEU A 209 -10.32 -6.60 -14.40
C LEU A 209 -11.63 -6.54 -15.20
N TRP A 210 -12.74 -6.25 -14.53
CA TRP A 210 -14.03 -6.11 -15.17
C TRP A 210 -14.07 -4.94 -16.15
N SER A 211 -13.51 -3.80 -15.77
CA SER A 211 -13.44 -2.62 -16.64
C SER A 211 -12.48 -2.82 -17.81
N ALA A 212 -11.36 -3.50 -17.61
CA ALA A 212 -10.40 -3.81 -18.66
C ALA A 212 -11.00 -4.75 -19.72
N ARG A 213 -11.87 -5.68 -19.32
CA ARG A 213 -12.60 -6.58 -20.25
C ARG A 213 -13.69 -5.87 -21.07
N ARG A 214 -14.21 -4.74 -20.58
CA ARG A 214 -15.23 -3.94 -21.28
C ARG A 214 -14.68 -2.87 -22.21
N ALA A 215 -13.37 -2.62 -22.17
CA ALA A 215 -12.74 -1.74 -23.13
C ALA A 215 -12.85 -2.34 -24.53
N PRO A 216 -13.42 -1.60 -25.53
CA PRO A 216 -13.58 -2.14 -26.87
C PRO A 216 -12.23 -2.51 -27.46
N ALA A 217 -12.14 -3.73 -28.01
CA ALA A 217 -10.97 -4.29 -28.68
C ALA A 217 -10.74 -3.56 -30.03
N GLY A 218 -10.33 -2.30 -30.01
CA GLY A 218 -10.24 -1.50 -31.23
C GLY A 218 -9.42 -0.21 -31.11
N ALA A 219 -8.84 0.11 -29.98
CA ALA A 219 -7.94 1.25 -29.91
C ALA A 219 -6.61 0.91 -30.59
N PRO A 220 -6.18 1.58 -31.69
CA PRO A 220 -4.92 1.27 -32.34
C PRO A 220 -3.78 1.52 -31.35
N ARG A 221 -2.95 0.49 -31.10
CA ARG A 221 -1.67 0.62 -30.41
C ARG A 221 -0.82 1.58 -31.24
N ARG A 222 -0.68 2.82 -30.79
CA ARG A 222 0.31 3.72 -31.37
C ARG A 222 1.69 3.17 -30.99
N ARG A 223 2.42 2.74 -32.02
CA ARG A 223 3.87 2.54 -31.98
C ARG A 223 4.57 3.90 -31.92
#